data_701d24caf4cf22c697b8845c6cef66eb
#
_entry.id   701d24caf4cf22c697b8845c6cef66eb
#
_cell.length_a   1.000
_cell.length_b   1.000
_cell.length_c   1.000
_cell.angle_alpha   90.00
_cell.angle_beta   90.00
_cell.angle_gamma   90.00
#
_symmetry.space_group_name_H-M   'P 1'
#
loop_
_entity.id
_entity.type
_entity.pdbx_description
1 polymer ?
#
loop_
_entity_poly.entity_id
_entity_poly.type
_entity_poly.pdbx_seq_one_letter_code
_entity_poly.pdbx_strand_id
1 'polypeptide(L)'
;MKNAGKNSAAALGMVCWIVYFSIYLGRLNFSASMGDMTQTGLWGKTELGSVAAAFYLAYGLAQIPCGILGDKISPKKLVSIGLIGTTAANLLFPFVDSVTGMQILWFLNGISQAMIWPPVVKMVINLTYGQQSVNIILMLSFTAPAGMLAAYLLDAVMLKAANWRYCFWSAGIWLAAVVLLWQIAIPIIEKKIEKVQKPIQNTQPGKRQVNKKKISLAASGVLWMLVATFIHGVLKDGLTTWIPTYLIERFTISSSLSVIISMVIPIVNLSGVYMAGYGNRTLFKNETKTGAVFFGVSVVCIALMMTGLSLPGSMVVFAVVTSMMTGVNTLFVSLLPMHFRGEGKVSTATGVLNAITHLGSATASILFGVLTEKFGWGGTEFAWCLCGIAGMFCCIIPIKRWGINRKNIYTEY
;
A
#
# COMPACT_ATOMS: atom_id res chain seq x y z
N MET A 1 3.13 -5.95 -38.75
CA MET A 1 3.35 -4.75 -37.90
C MET A 1 2.43 -4.72 -36.65
N LYS A 2 1.11 -5.02 -36.75
CA LYS A 2 0.20 -5.05 -35.56
C LYS A 2 0.64 -6.02 -34.44
N ASN A 3 1.16 -7.21 -34.79
CA ASN A 3 1.63 -8.20 -33.81
C ASN A 3 2.93 -7.79 -33.10
N ALA A 4 3.84 -7.11 -33.80
CA ALA A 4 5.09 -6.63 -33.20
C ALA A 4 4.84 -5.54 -32.14
N GLY A 5 3.88 -4.64 -32.37
CA GLY A 5 3.46 -3.64 -31.38
C GLY A 5 2.78 -4.27 -30.16
N LYS A 6 1.98 -5.31 -30.37
CA LYS A 6 1.29 -6.05 -29.31
C LYS A 6 2.27 -6.78 -28.38
N ASN A 7 3.29 -7.41 -28.96
CA ASN A 7 4.35 -8.10 -28.21
C ASN A 7 5.23 -7.13 -27.41
N SER A 8 5.54 -5.95 -27.97
CA SER A 8 6.33 -4.93 -27.26
C SER A 8 5.56 -4.30 -26.11
N ALA A 9 4.25 -4.09 -26.25
CA ALA A 9 3.39 -3.61 -25.16
C ALA A 9 3.25 -4.66 -24.04
N ALA A 10 3.13 -5.94 -24.39
CA ALA A 10 3.12 -7.03 -23.40
C ALA A 10 4.45 -7.14 -22.66
N ALA A 11 5.58 -7.00 -23.36
CA ALA A 11 6.91 -6.96 -22.74
C ALA A 11 7.07 -5.78 -21.79
N LEU A 12 6.59 -4.59 -22.16
CA LEU A 12 6.54 -3.43 -21.27
C LEU A 12 5.75 -3.74 -20.00
N GLY A 13 4.54 -4.28 -20.15
CA GLY A 13 3.68 -4.66 -19.04
C GLY A 13 4.36 -5.66 -18.10
N MET A 14 5.03 -6.67 -18.66
CA MET A 14 5.73 -7.69 -17.86
C MET A 14 6.91 -7.10 -17.08
N VAL A 15 7.73 -6.24 -17.69
CA VAL A 15 8.84 -5.58 -17.00
C VAL A 15 8.32 -4.65 -15.90
N CYS A 16 7.29 -3.86 -16.16
CA CYS A 16 6.64 -3.02 -15.16
C CYS A 16 6.05 -3.87 -14.01
N TRP A 17 5.46 -5.02 -14.33
CA TRP A 17 4.93 -5.97 -13.35
C TRP A 17 6.04 -6.51 -12.44
N ILE A 18 7.16 -6.99 -13.02
CA ILE A 18 8.31 -7.49 -12.26
C ILE A 18 8.85 -6.39 -11.34
N VAL A 19 9.01 -5.17 -11.83
CA VAL A 19 9.49 -4.03 -11.04
C VAL A 19 8.58 -3.78 -9.84
N TYR A 20 7.28 -3.64 -10.06
CA TYR A 20 6.37 -3.29 -8.97
C TYR A 20 6.09 -4.46 -8.01
N PHE A 21 6.14 -5.69 -8.49
CA PHE A 21 6.17 -6.90 -7.69
C PHE A 21 7.40 -6.91 -6.75
N SER A 22 8.57 -6.60 -7.29
CA SER A 22 9.86 -6.72 -6.59
C SER A 22 10.05 -5.74 -5.44
N ILE A 23 9.40 -4.56 -5.50
CA ILE A 23 9.52 -3.59 -4.40
C ILE A 23 8.90 -4.09 -3.10
N TYR A 24 7.94 -5.04 -3.18
CA TYR A 24 7.36 -5.64 -1.97
C TYR A 24 8.37 -6.52 -1.23
N LEU A 25 9.31 -7.15 -1.92
CA LEU A 25 10.39 -7.92 -1.30
C LEU A 25 11.30 -7.00 -0.45
N GLY A 26 11.64 -5.81 -0.96
CA GLY A 26 12.45 -4.83 -0.25
C GLY A 26 11.67 -3.88 0.68
N ARG A 27 10.42 -4.20 0.98
CA ARG A 27 9.56 -3.43 1.91
C ARG A 27 9.08 -4.27 3.07
N LEU A 28 8.61 -5.50 2.81
CA LEU A 28 7.98 -6.35 3.83
C LEU A 28 9.00 -7.16 4.62
N ASN A 29 10.21 -7.33 4.10
CA ASN A 29 11.30 -7.99 4.79
C ASN A 29 11.59 -7.38 6.18
N PHE A 30 11.42 -6.06 6.37
CA PHE A 30 11.56 -5.44 7.67
C PHE A 30 10.51 -5.96 8.66
N SER A 31 9.23 -5.93 8.26
CA SER A 31 8.13 -6.42 9.10
C SER A 31 8.29 -7.91 9.42
N ALA A 32 8.66 -8.73 8.44
CA ALA A 32 8.92 -10.15 8.64
C ALA A 32 10.10 -10.41 9.61
N SER A 33 11.11 -9.54 9.58
CA SER A 33 12.32 -9.66 10.39
C SER A 33 12.19 -9.09 11.80
N MET A 34 11.20 -8.22 12.07
CA MET A 34 11.07 -7.51 13.36
C MET A 34 11.04 -8.46 14.56
N GLY A 35 10.33 -9.59 14.45
CA GLY A 35 10.25 -10.56 15.52
C GLY A 35 11.60 -11.21 15.83
N ASP A 36 12.35 -11.58 14.80
CA ASP A 36 13.70 -12.14 14.94
C ASP A 36 14.67 -11.10 15.50
N MET A 37 14.61 -9.86 15.02
CA MET A 37 15.40 -8.73 15.53
C MET A 37 15.13 -8.47 17.02
N THR A 38 13.86 -8.47 17.44
CA THR A 38 13.48 -8.29 18.86
C THR A 38 14.05 -9.42 19.74
N GLN A 39 14.07 -10.65 19.25
CA GLN A 39 14.61 -11.80 19.99
C GLN A 39 16.12 -11.72 20.22
N THR A 40 16.86 -10.92 19.44
CA THR A 40 18.28 -10.69 19.69
C THR A 40 18.53 -9.91 21.00
N GLY A 41 17.55 -9.19 21.51
CA GLY A 41 17.66 -8.33 22.70
C GLY A 41 18.41 -7.01 22.44
N LEU A 42 18.83 -6.74 21.21
CA LEU A 42 19.59 -5.52 20.86
C LEU A 42 18.67 -4.30 20.68
N TRP A 43 17.43 -4.52 20.24
CA TRP A 43 16.47 -3.46 19.93
C TRP A 43 15.10 -3.74 20.53
N GLY A 44 14.52 -2.70 21.13
CA GLY A 44 13.14 -2.72 21.60
C GLY A 44 12.11 -2.58 20.49
N LYS A 45 10.86 -2.93 20.79
CA LYS A 45 9.74 -2.81 19.83
C LYS A 45 9.47 -1.37 19.44
N THR A 46 9.60 -0.44 20.39
CA THR A 46 9.47 1.00 20.14
C THR A 46 10.50 1.47 19.12
N GLU A 47 11.75 1.03 19.27
CA GLU A 47 12.83 1.36 18.35
C GLU A 47 12.58 0.81 16.94
N LEU A 48 12.25 -0.48 16.82
CA LEU A 48 11.92 -1.09 15.53
C LEU A 48 10.65 -0.50 14.93
N GLY A 49 9.65 -0.20 15.74
CA GLY A 49 8.45 0.53 15.32
C GLY A 49 8.77 1.91 14.73
N SER A 50 9.75 2.62 15.30
CA SER A 50 10.21 3.91 14.79
C SER A 50 10.93 3.80 13.43
N VAL A 51 11.66 2.71 13.20
CA VAL A 51 12.27 2.40 11.90
C VAL A 51 11.19 2.13 10.85
N ALA A 52 10.18 1.30 11.16
CA ALA A 52 9.04 1.07 10.28
C ALA A 52 8.29 2.37 9.96
N ALA A 53 8.09 3.22 10.96
CA ALA A 53 7.44 4.53 10.81
C ALA A 53 8.20 5.45 9.86
N ALA A 54 9.53 5.44 9.90
CA ALA A 54 10.38 6.24 9.02
C ALA A 54 10.09 5.93 7.53
N PHE A 55 9.88 4.66 7.18
CA PHE A 55 9.50 4.25 5.83
C PHE A 55 8.12 4.82 5.43
N TYR A 56 7.09 4.59 6.25
CA TYR A 56 5.73 5.02 5.91
C TYR A 56 5.61 6.54 5.82
N LEU A 57 6.27 7.27 6.73
CA LEU A 57 6.34 8.72 6.70
C LEU A 57 6.98 9.22 5.41
N ALA A 58 8.16 8.68 5.07
CA ALA A 58 8.89 9.04 3.87
C ALA A 58 8.09 8.72 2.59
N TYR A 59 7.53 7.52 2.52
CA TYR A 59 6.73 7.07 1.38
C TYR A 59 5.48 7.95 1.18
N GLY A 60 4.75 8.25 2.27
CA GLY A 60 3.55 9.10 2.21
C GLY A 60 3.87 10.54 1.78
N LEU A 61 4.87 11.16 2.40
CA LEU A 61 5.27 12.53 2.08
C LEU A 61 5.86 12.66 0.68
N ALA A 62 6.63 11.67 0.23
CA ALA A 62 7.27 11.68 -1.07
C ALA A 62 6.30 11.45 -2.24
N GLN A 63 5.12 10.87 -2.02
CA GLN A 63 4.18 10.59 -3.12
C GLN A 63 3.74 11.86 -3.87
N ILE A 64 3.53 12.96 -3.16
CA ILE A 64 3.10 14.23 -3.77
C ILE A 64 4.22 14.82 -4.64
N PRO A 65 5.45 15.08 -4.13
CA PRO A 65 6.53 15.60 -4.94
C PRO A 65 6.96 14.63 -6.05
N CYS A 66 6.94 13.31 -5.82
CA CYS A 66 7.25 12.32 -6.85
C CYS A 66 6.23 12.31 -8.00
N GLY A 67 4.95 12.55 -7.72
CA GLY A 67 3.94 12.75 -8.74
C GLY A 67 4.25 13.97 -9.63
N ILE A 68 4.63 15.10 -9.02
CA ILE A 68 5.02 16.33 -9.74
C ILE A 68 6.33 16.13 -10.53
N LEU A 69 7.32 15.48 -9.92
CA LEU A 69 8.59 15.15 -10.59
C LEU A 69 8.37 14.18 -11.77
N GLY A 70 7.43 13.26 -11.64
CA GLY A 70 7.03 12.36 -12.72
C GLY A 70 6.50 13.08 -13.97
N ASP A 71 6.01 14.32 -13.84
CA ASP A 71 5.61 15.14 -14.97
C ASP A 71 6.79 15.85 -15.64
N LYS A 72 7.85 16.16 -14.91
CA LYS A 72 9.03 16.92 -15.38
C LYS A 72 10.19 16.01 -15.80
N ILE A 73 10.35 14.87 -15.15
CA ILE A 73 11.45 13.91 -15.39
C ILE A 73 10.91 12.73 -16.19
N SER A 74 11.75 12.13 -17.04
CA SER A 74 11.35 10.93 -17.77
C SER A 74 11.01 9.79 -16.78
N PRO A 75 9.87 9.09 -16.97
CA PRO A 75 9.44 8.00 -16.10
C PRO A 75 10.53 6.94 -15.87
N LYS A 76 11.26 6.61 -16.96
CA LYS A 76 12.38 5.68 -16.93
C LYS A 76 13.47 6.08 -15.92
N LYS A 77 13.90 7.36 -15.94
CA LYS A 77 14.93 7.85 -15.02
C LYS A 77 14.46 7.81 -13.58
N LEU A 78 13.21 8.23 -13.33
CA LEU A 78 12.66 8.27 -11.99
C LEU A 78 12.53 6.87 -11.38
N VAL A 79 12.04 5.90 -12.14
CA VAL A 79 12.00 4.49 -11.73
C VAL A 79 13.41 3.94 -11.49
N SER A 80 14.39 4.29 -12.35
CA SER A 80 15.79 3.87 -12.14
C SER A 80 16.35 4.37 -10.81
N ILE A 81 16.13 5.65 -10.49
CA ILE A 81 16.58 6.24 -9.21
C ILE A 81 15.89 5.52 -8.04
N GLY A 82 14.59 5.30 -8.12
CA GLY A 82 13.84 4.58 -7.11
C GLY A 82 14.33 3.15 -6.89
N LEU A 83 14.55 2.41 -7.98
CA LEU A 83 15.06 1.03 -7.90
C LEU A 83 16.49 0.97 -7.32
N ILE A 84 17.38 1.85 -7.75
CA ILE A 84 18.77 1.90 -7.21
C ILE A 84 18.73 2.24 -5.72
N GLY A 85 17.93 3.23 -5.32
CA GLY A 85 17.83 3.65 -3.93
C GLY A 85 17.25 2.55 -3.02
N THR A 86 16.17 1.87 -3.43
CA THR A 86 15.62 0.75 -2.64
C THR A 86 16.58 -0.45 -2.58
N THR A 87 17.33 -0.72 -3.67
CA THR A 87 18.37 -1.76 -3.70
C THR A 87 19.47 -1.43 -2.70
N ALA A 88 20.03 -0.22 -2.76
CA ALA A 88 21.07 0.22 -1.86
C ALA A 88 20.64 0.18 -0.39
N ALA A 89 19.44 0.67 -0.09
CA ALA A 89 18.88 0.64 1.27
C ALA A 89 18.82 -0.80 1.81
N ASN A 90 18.34 -1.76 1.01
CA ASN A 90 18.25 -3.15 1.43
C ASN A 90 19.63 -3.81 1.60
N LEU A 91 20.59 -3.58 0.69
CA LEU A 91 21.93 -4.16 0.78
C LEU A 91 22.74 -3.59 1.96
N LEU A 92 22.53 -2.31 2.30
CA LEU A 92 23.27 -1.64 3.38
C LEU A 92 22.64 -1.88 4.76
N PHE A 93 21.32 -2.14 4.84
CA PHE A 93 20.60 -2.28 6.11
C PHE A 93 21.24 -3.30 7.07
N PRO A 94 21.67 -4.49 6.64
CA PRO A 94 22.27 -5.50 7.53
C PRO A 94 23.59 -5.09 8.20
N PHE A 95 24.25 -4.04 7.72
CA PHE A 95 25.50 -3.54 8.29
C PHE A 95 25.31 -2.45 9.34
N VAL A 96 24.05 -2.03 9.59
CA VAL A 96 23.73 -0.91 10.49
C VAL A 96 23.06 -1.45 11.74
N ASP A 97 23.71 -1.24 12.89
CA ASP A 97 23.19 -1.65 14.19
C ASP A 97 22.58 -0.48 14.99
N SER A 98 22.83 0.77 14.58
CA SER A 98 22.23 1.93 15.24
C SER A 98 20.81 2.20 14.76
N VAL A 99 19.89 2.43 15.68
CA VAL A 99 18.46 2.74 15.37
C VAL A 99 18.34 3.93 14.42
N THR A 100 19.10 5.00 14.66
CA THR A 100 19.12 6.19 13.78
C THR A 100 19.59 5.86 12.35
N GLY A 101 20.63 5.04 12.23
CA GLY A 101 21.09 4.58 10.93
C GLY A 101 20.05 3.73 10.18
N MET A 102 19.39 2.81 10.89
CA MET A 102 18.26 2.05 10.35
C MET A 102 17.10 2.96 9.91
N GLN A 103 16.74 3.95 10.72
CA GLN A 103 15.71 4.94 10.38
C GLN A 103 16.07 5.71 9.12
N ILE A 104 17.31 6.18 8.97
CA ILE A 104 17.77 6.90 7.78
C ILE A 104 17.68 6.01 6.54
N LEU A 105 18.18 4.79 6.60
CA LEU A 105 18.12 3.85 5.47
C LEU A 105 16.68 3.50 5.10
N TRP A 106 15.82 3.29 6.10
CA TRP A 106 14.42 2.93 5.84
C TRP A 106 13.59 4.12 5.35
N PHE A 107 13.93 5.33 5.80
CA PHE A 107 13.39 6.59 5.26
C PHE A 107 13.78 6.77 3.78
N LEU A 108 15.04 6.57 3.44
CA LEU A 108 15.52 6.62 2.05
C LEU A 108 14.87 5.53 1.19
N ASN A 109 14.65 4.34 1.74
CA ASN A 109 13.89 3.27 1.07
C ASN A 109 12.46 3.72 0.76
N GLY A 110 11.78 4.38 1.71
CA GLY A 110 10.43 4.92 1.52
C GLY A 110 10.35 5.96 0.38
N ILE A 111 11.27 6.95 0.36
CA ILE A 111 11.37 7.92 -0.74
C ILE A 111 11.59 7.21 -2.07
N SER A 112 12.53 6.27 -2.10
CA SER A 112 12.92 5.53 -3.31
C SER A 112 11.74 4.75 -3.89
N GLN A 113 10.95 4.07 -3.07
CA GLN A 113 9.78 3.33 -3.52
C GLN A 113 8.63 4.23 -3.97
N ALA A 114 8.49 5.43 -3.38
CA ALA A 114 7.49 6.41 -3.83
C ALA A 114 7.74 6.90 -5.27
N MET A 115 8.98 6.82 -5.76
CA MET A 115 9.37 7.18 -7.13
C MET A 115 8.99 6.14 -8.19
N ILE A 116 8.37 5.01 -7.84
CA ILE A 116 8.20 3.88 -8.78
C ILE A 116 6.80 3.83 -9.37
N TRP A 117 5.74 3.80 -8.55
CA TRP A 117 4.38 3.56 -9.03
C TRP A 117 3.85 4.62 -10.02
N PRO A 118 3.84 5.92 -9.69
CA PRO A 118 3.27 6.93 -10.59
C PRO A 118 3.98 6.97 -11.95
N PRO A 119 5.34 6.91 -12.04
CA PRO A 119 6.03 6.86 -13.32
C PRO A 119 5.79 5.57 -14.12
N VAL A 120 5.66 4.41 -13.47
CA VAL A 120 5.31 3.16 -14.15
C VAL A 120 3.95 3.26 -14.82
N VAL A 121 2.93 3.74 -14.11
CA VAL A 121 1.59 3.95 -14.68
C VAL A 121 1.64 4.96 -15.83
N LYS A 122 2.36 6.07 -15.68
CA LYS A 122 2.54 7.07 -16.75
C LYS A 122 3.21 6.46 -17.98
N MET A 123 4.25 5.65 -17.80
CA MET A 123 4.93 4.97 -18.89
C MET A 123 4.00 4.04 -19.66
N VAL A 124 3.20 3.25 -18.97
CA VAL A 124 2.20 2.36 -19.59
C VAL A 124 1.19 3.18 -20.41
N ILE A 125 0.64 4.25 -19.84
CA ILE A 125 -0.34 5.10 -20.52
C ILE A 125 0.26 5.78 -21.76
N ASN A 126 1.51 6.23 -21.70
CA ASN A 126 2.17 6.94 -22.79
C ASN A 126 2.61 6.02 -23.95
N LEU A 127 2.96 4.77 -23.63
CA LEU A 127 3.53 3.83 -24.59
C LEU A 127 2.53 2.78 -25.10
N THR A 128 1.29 2.76 -24.57
CA THR A 128 0.26 1.81 -24.99
C THR A 128 -1.09 2.50 -25.18
N TYR A 129 -2.01 1.91 -25.94
CA TYR A 129 -3.28 2.55 -26.29
C TYR A 129 -4.49 1.67 -26.04
N GLY A 130 -5.62 2.33 -25.74
CA GLY A 130 -6.93 1.69 -25.64
C GLY A 130 -6.96 0.51 -24.67
N GLN A 131 -7.50 -0.62 -25.09
CA GLN A 131 -7.67 -1.82 -24.27
C GLN A 131 -6.35 -2.41 -23.77
N GLN A 132 -5.23 -2.20 -24.48
CA GLN A 132 -3.91 -2.68 -24.03
C GLN A 132 -3.46 -1.99 -22.74
N SER A 133 -3.60 -0.66 -22.65
CA SER A 133 -3.28 0.10 -21.44
C SER A 133 -4.11 -0.39 -20.26
N VAL A 134 -5.41 -0.59 -20.47
CA VAL A 134 -6.34 -1.10 -19.45
C VAL A 134 -5.91 -2.48 -18.96
N ASN A 135 -5.62 -3.40 -19.87
CA ASN A 135 -5.22 -4.76 -19.51
C ASN A 135 -3.90 -4.79 -18.73
N ILE A 136 -2.92 -3.96 -19.10
CA ILE A 136 -1.64 -3.88 -18.38
C ILE A 136 -1.86 -3.29 -16.98
N ILE A 137 -2.65 -2.22 -16.85
CA ILE A 137 -2.95 -1.62 -15.53
C ILE A 137 -3.69 -2.60 -14.63
N LEU A 138 -4.64 -3.37 -15.17
CA LEU A 138 -5.30 -4.44 -14.41
C LEU A 138 -4.30 -5.51 -13.96
N MET A 139 -3.40 -5.94 -14.86
CA MET A 139 -2.35 -6.90 -14.51
C MET A 139 -1.43 -6.35 -13.40
N LEU A 140 -1.09 -5.06 -13.44
CA LEU A 140 -0.29 -4.40 -12.40
C LEU A 140 -0.99 -4.37 -11.04
N SER A 141 -2.31 -4.40 -10.99
CA SER A 141 -3.06 -4.44 -9.73
C SER A 141 -2.84 -5.74 -8.93
N PHE A 142 -2.42 -6.83 -9.60
CA PHE A 142 -2.08 -8.09 -8.94
C PHE A 142 -0.64 -8.16 -8.42
N THR A 143 0.20 -7.16 -8.71
CA THR A 143 1.59 -7.14 -8.23
C THR A 143 1.69 -7.06 -6.72
N ALA A 144 0.80 -6.30 -6.07
CA ALA A 144 0.82 -6.12 -4.62
C ALA A 144 0.60 -7.45 -3.87
N PRO A 145 -0.52 -8.17 -4.04
CA PRO A 145 -0.71 -9.43 -3.35
C PRO A 145 0.33 -10.48 -3.75
N ALA A 146 0.72 -10.57 -5.02
CA ALA A 146 1.75 -11.50 -5.46
C ALA A 146 3.12 -11.18 -4.86
N GLY A 147 3.51 -9.90 -4.83
CA GLY A 147 4.76 -9.44 -4.25
C GLY A 147 4.81 -9.65 -2.74
N MET A 148 3.68 -9.44 -2.03
CA MET A 148 3.59 -9.72 -0.60
C MET A 148 3.77 -11.20 -0.30
N LEU A 149 3.12 -12.08 -1.07
CA LEU A 149 3.28 -13.53 -0.92
C LEU A 149 4.72 -13.99 -1.16
N ALA A 150 5.34 -13.49 -2.23
CA ALA A 150 6.73 -13.80 -2.55
C ALA A 150 7.70 -13.27 -1.50
N ALA A 151 7.48 -12.06 -0.96
CA ALA A 151 8.27 -11.50 0.11
C ALA A 151 8.22 -12.39 1.36
N TYR A 152 7.03 -12.71 1.83
CA TYR A 152 6.87 -13.57 3.01
C TYR A 152 7.46 -14.97 2.81
N LEU A 153 7.32 -15.56 1.62
CA LEU A 153 7.93 -16.85 1.33
C LEU A 153 9.46 -16.78 1.36
N LEU A 154 10.05 -15.76 0.71
CA LEU A 154 11.49 -15.55 0.71
C LEU A 154 12.02 -15.32 2.13
N ASP A 155 11.37 -14.44 2.90
CA ASP A 155 11.76 -14.09 4.26
C ASP A 155 11.64 -15.30 5.20
N ALA A 156 10.57 -16.10 5.08
CA ALA A 156 10.41 -17.32 5.87
C ALA A 156 11.55 -18.34 5.62
N VAL A 157 11.96 -18.48 4.36
CA VAL A 157 13.10 -19.33 3.99
C VAL A 157 14.41 -18.79 4.58
N MET A 158 14.65 -17.48 4.48
CA MET A 158 15.86 -16.84 5.00
C MET A 158 15.92 -16.91 6.54
N LEU A 159 14.81 -16.65 7.24
CA LEU A 159 14.73 -16.74 8.69
C LEU A 159 14.92 -18.17 9.20
N LYS A 160 14.46 -19.18 8.45
CA LYS A 160 14.68 -20.60 8.79
C LYS A 160 16.13 -21.03 8.54
N ALA A 161 16.75 -20.55 7.45
CA ALA A 161 18.07 -21.00 7.03
C ALA A 161 19.20 -20.25 7.75
N ALA A 162 18.95 -19.00 8.20
CA ALA A 162 19.99 -18.15 8.77
C ALA A 162 19.42 -17.18 9.83
N ASN A 163 19.20 -15.91 9.47
CA ASN A 163 18.71 -14.86 10.38
C ASN A 163 18.11 -13.68 9.59
N TRP A 164 17.62 -12.66 10.30
CA TRP A 164 16.97 -11.47 9.74
C TRP A 164 17.81 -10.70 8.71
N ARG A 165 19.17 -10.69 8.81
CA ARG A 165 20.04 -9.99 7.86
C ARG A 165 19.92 -10.55 6.45
N TYR A 166 19.72 -11.87 6.32
CA TYR A 166 19.56 -12.52 5.02
C TYR A 166 18.26 -12.17 4.30
N CYS A 167 17.21 -11.77 5.02
CA CYS A 167 15.99 -11.24 4.42
C CYS A 167 16.27 -9.97 3.59
N PHE A 168 17.12 -9.10 4.11
CA PHE A 168 17.51 -7.86 3.41
C PHE A 168 18.49 -8.11 2.27
N TRP A 169 19.48 -8.95 2.47
CA TRP A 169 20.44 -9.27 1.40
C TRP A 169 19.77 -9.98 0.23
N SER A 170 18.92 -10.96 0.48
CA SER A 170 18.20 -11.67 -0.58
C SER A 170 17.28 -10.73 -1.37
N ALA A 171 16.54 -9.85 -0.69
CA ALA A 171 15.74 -8.83 -1.33
C ALA A 171 16.61 -7.83 -2.13
N GLY A 172 17.72 -7.37 -1.56
CA GLY A 172 18.66 -6.45 -2.20
C GLY A 172 19.30 -7.03 -3.47
N ILE A 173 19.74 -8.29 -3.42
CA ILE A 173 20.31 -9.01 -4.59
C ILE A 173 19.26 -9.17 -5.68
N TRP A 174 18.03 -9.57 -5.32
CA TRP A 174 16.92 -9.64 -6.26
C TRP A 174 16.64 -8.28 -6.91
N LEU A 175 16.53 -7.22 -6.12
CA LEU A 175 16.32 -5.86 -6.61
C LEU A 175 17.45 -5.38 -7.52
N ALA A 176 18.70 -5.73 -7.23
CA ALA A 176 19.85 -5.43 -8.11
C ALA A 176 19.69 -6.09 -9.50
N ALA A 177 19.25 -7.36 -9.54
CA ALA A 177 18.93 -8.02 -10.80
C ALA A 177 17.80 -7.32 -11.56
N VAL A 178 16.78 -6.82 -10.84
CA VAL A 178 15.66 -6.06 -11.42
C VAL A 178 16.14 -4.68 -11.93
N VAL A 179 17.07 -4.01 -11.25
CA VAL A 179 17.74 -2.80 -11.77
C VAL A 179 18.37 -3.07 -13.13
N LEU A 180 19.16 -4.14 -13.24
CA LEU A 180 19.81 -4.54 -14.50
C LEU A 180 18.76 -4.84 -15.58
N LEU A 181 17.73 -5.62 -15.26
CA LEU A 181 16.62 -5.89 -16.17
C LEU A 181 15.98 -4.59 -16.68
N TRP A 182 15.69 -3.65 -15.79
CA TRP A 182 15.08 -2.37 -16.13
C TRP A 182 15.97 -1.55 -17.07
N GLN A 183 17.25 -1.42 -16.75
CA GLN A 183 18.20 -0.62 -17.54
C GLN A 183 18.43 -1.20 -18.95
N ILE A 184 18.36 -2.52 -19.10
CA ILE A 184 18.57 -3.20 -20.38
C ILE A 184 17.26 -3.26 -21.19
N ALA A 185 16.16 -3.70 -20.59
CA ALA A 185 14.94 -4.01 -21.29
C ALA A 185 14.16 -2.75 -21.74
N ILE A 186 14.03 -1.75 -20.87
CA ILE A 186 13.20 -0.58 -21.16
C ILE A 186 13.67 0.22 -22.37
N PRO A 187 14.97 0.55 -22.55
CA PRO A 187 15.41 1.26 -23.77
C PRO A 187 15.13 0.49 -25.05
N ILE A 188 15.23 -0.83 -25.02
CA ILE A 188 14.96 -1.69 -26.18
C ILE A 188 13.47 -1.69 -26.50
N ILE A 189 12.62 -1.80 -25.48
CA ILE A 189 11.16 -1.82 -25.62
C ILE A 189 10.65 -0.48 -26.12
N GLU A 190 11.10 0.66 -25.52
CA GLU A 190 10.73 2.01 -25.95
C GLU A 190 11.03 2.21 -27.44
N LYS A 191 12.27 1.92 -27.87
CA LYS A 191 12.67 2.02 -29.31
C LYS A 191 11.81 1.15 -30.23
N LYS A 192 11.41 -0.06 -29.81
CA LYS A 192 10.55 -0.93 -30.60
C LYS A 192 9.13 -0.37 -30.70
N ILE A 193 8.57 0.16 -29.62
CA ILE A 193 7.24 0.76 -29.60
C ILE A 193 7.22 2.02 -30.47
N GLU A 194 8.19 2.92 -30.33
CA GLU A 194 8.29 4.15 -31.13
C GLU A 194 8.38 3.88 -32.63
N LYS A 195 9.14 2.83 -33.05
CA LYS A 195 9.23 2.44 -34.46
C LYS A 195 7.91 1.96 -35.06
N VAL A 196 7.05 1.34 -34.24
CA VAL A 196 5.74 0.82 -34.68
C VAL A 196 4.67 1.93 -34.67
N GLN A 197 4.83 2.96 -33.86
CA GLN A 197 3.82 3.99 -33.58
C GLN A 197 3.93 5.27 -34.43
N LYS A 198 4.94 5.45 -35.28
CA LYS A 198 4.92 6.55 -36.24
C LYS A 198 4.01 6.17 -37.44
N PRO A 199 2.85 6.79 -37.73
CA PRO A 199 2.32 8.07 -37.32
C PRO A 199 0.84 8.05 -36.87
N ILE A 200 0.54 8.20 -35.61
CA ILE A 200 -0.80 8.61 -35.16
C ILE A 200 -0.62 9.72 -34.10
N GLN A 201 -0.11 10.87 -34.56
CA GLN A 201 -0.27 12.11 -33.81
C GLN A 201 -1.42 12.89 -34.46
N ASN A 202 -2.45 13.10 -33.71
CA ASN A 202 -3.37 14.23 -33.62
C ASN A 202 -4.78 13.79 -33.25
N THR A 203 -4.96 13.39 -32.00
CA THR A 203 -6.24 13.62 -31.33
C THR A 203 -5.93 13.92 -29.86
N GLN A 204 -5.73 15.20 -29.61
CA GLN A 204 -5.81 15.71 -28.22
C GLN A 204 -7.20 15.32 -27.69
N PRO A 205 -7.32 14.70 -26.50
CA PRO A 205 -8.62 14.55 -25.89
C PRO A 205 -9.15 15.97 -25.64
N GLY A 206 -10.26 16.28 -26.30
CA GLY A 206 -10.90 17.57 -26.19
C GLY A 206 -11.12 17.94 -24.73
N LYS A 207 -10.71 19.14 -24.33
CA LYS A 207 -11.06 19.75 -23.05
C LYS A 207 -12.59 19.86 -22.98
N ARG A 208 -13.29 18.83 -22.51
CA ARG A 208 -14.67 18.99 -22.08
C ARG A 208 -14.68 19.95 -20.92
N GLN A 209 -15.24 21.13 -21.11
CA GLN A 209 -15.59 22.04 -20.04
C GLN A 209 -16.65 21.36 -19.19
N VAL A 210 -16.24 20.83 -18.05
CA VAL A 210 -17.16 20.30 -17.04
C VAL A 210 -17.55 21.46 -16.12
N ASN A 211 -18.84 21.66 -15.96
CA ASN A 211 -19.42 22.73 -15.14
C ASN A 211 -18.91 22.60 -13.68
N LYS A 212 -18.24 23.66 -13.18
CA LYS A 212 -17.48 23.64 -11.93
C LYS A 212 -18.36 23.90 -10.71
N LYS A 213 -19.10 22.92 -10.24
CA LYS A 213 -19.64 23.00 -8.87
C LYS A 213 -18.55 22.56 -7.89
N LYS A 214 -18.00 23.49 -7.12
CA LYS A 214 -16.97 23.19 -6.10
C LYS A 214 -17.58 22.39 -4.95
N ILE A 215 -17.02 21.24 -4.63
CA ILE A 215 -17.39 20.47 -3.43
C ILE A 215 -16.79 21.19 -2.22
N SER A 216 -17.63 21.73 -1.35
CA SER A 216 -17.16 22.29 -0.07
C SER A 216 -16.72 21.15 0.85
N LEU A 217 -15.42 21.07 1.14
CA LEU A 217 -14.82 20.01 1.96
C LEU A 217 -15.45 19.92 3.36
N ALA A 218 -15.74 21.07 3.98
CA ALA A 218 -16.35 21.09 5.31
C ALA A 218 -17.83 20.70 5.29
N ALA A 219 -18.60 21.22 4.33
CA ALA A 219 -20.04 20.95 4.24
C ALA A 219 -20.37 19.54 3.77
N SER A 220 -19.47 18.92 2.98
CA SER A 220 -19.66 17.56 2.45
C SER A 220 -19.38 16.44 3.45
N GLY A 221 -18.69 16.72 4.55
CA GLY A 221 -18.25 15.70 5.51
C GLY A 221 -16.93 15.01 5.13
N VAL A 222 -16.24 15.47 4.09
CA VAL A 222 -14.96 14.92 3.63
C VAL A 222 -13.89 14.95 4.74
N LEU A 223 -13.92 15.95 5.63
CA LEU A 223 -12.98 16.02 6.76
C LEU A 223 -13.06 14.78 7.66
N TRP A 224 -14.26 14.28 7.93
CA TRP A 224 -14.44 13.05 8.70
C TRP A 224 -13.90 11.82 7.96
N MET A 225 -14.03 11.80 6.64
CA MET A 225 -13.46 10.74 5.81
C MET A 225 -11.92 10.78 5.82
N LEU A 226 -11.29 11.96 5.90
CA LEU A 226 -9.84 12.08 6.05
C LEU A 226 -9.37 11.46 7.37
N VAL A 227 -10.09 11.72 8.49
CA VAL A 227 -9.80 11.09 9.78
C VAL A 227 -10.01 9.58 9.71
N ALA A 228 -11.10 9.10 9.10
CA ALA A 228 -11.34 7.68 8.88
C ALA A 228 -10.24 7.03 8.02
N THR A 229 -9.71 7.76 7.02
CA THR A 229 -8.59 7.32 6.18
C THR A 229 -7.29 7.20 6.98
N PHE A 230 -7.02 8.12 7.89
CA PHE A 230 -5.90 8.02 8.82
C PHE A 230 -6.01 6.78 9.71
N ILE A 231 -7.19 6.59 10.35
CA ILE A 231 -7.45 5.43 11.22
C ILE A 231 -7.38 4.11 10.43
N HIS A 232 -7.86 4.11 9.21
CA HIS A 232 -7.69 2.97 8.30
C HIS A 232 -6.21 2.61 8.11
N GLY A 233 -5.33 3.62 7.88
CA GLY A 233 -3.88 3.41 7.80
C GLY A 233 -3.30 2.83 9.08
N VAL A 234 -3.75 3.34 10.25
CA VAL A 234 -3.38 2.81 11.57
C VAL A 234 -3.70 1.31 11.67
N LEU A 235 -4.92 0.90 11.34
CA LEU A 235 -5.34 -0.49 11.49
C LEU A 235 -4.79 -1.39 10.40
N LYS A 236 -4.80 -0.97 9.13
CA LYS A 236 -4.35 -1.82 8.01
C LYS A 236 -2.86 -2.12 8.06
N ASP A 237 -2.06 -1.08 7.90
CA ASP A 237 -0.61 -1.23 7.77
C ASP A 237 0.05 -1.45 9.14
N GLY A 238 -0.51 -0.84 10.21
CA GLY A 238 -0.07 -1.07 11.57
C GLY A 238 -0.21 -2.54 11.97
N LEU A 239 -1.37 -3.15 11.79
CA LEU A 239 -1.55 -4.58 12.03
C LEU A 239 -0.62 -5.43 11.16
N THR A 240 -0.60 -5.20 9.85
CA THR A 240 0.25 -5.97 8.92
C THR A 240 1.73 -5.92 9.34
N THR A 241 2.19 -4.80 9.87
CA THR A 241 3.57 -4.65 10.36
C THR A 241 3.85 -5.50 11.59
N TRP A 242 2.90 -5.58 12.52
CA TRP A 242 3.11 -6.22 13.81
C TRP A 242 2.60 -7.67 13.93
N ILE A 243 1.79 -8.17 12.96
CA ILE A 243 1.25 -9.53 12.99
C ILE A 243 2.35 -10.60 13.15
N PRO A 244 3.47 -10.61 12.40
CA PRO A 244 4.48 -11.62 12.60
C PRO A 244 5.04 -11.64 14.02
N THR A 245 5.33 -10.46 14.58
CA THR A 245 5.83 -10.31 15.96
C THR A 245 4.79 -10.76 16.99
N TYR A 246 3.52 -10.37 16.80
CA TYR A 246 2.43 -10.82 17.66
C TYR A 246 2.33 -12.34 17.72
N LEU A 247 2.41 -13.00 16.57
CA LEU A 247 2.31 -14.46 16.48
C LEU A 247 3.47 -15.16 17.21
N ILE A 248 4.69 -14.64 17.05
CA ILE A 248 5.87 -15.17 17.74
C ILE A 248 5.70 -15.09 19.25
N GLU A 249 5.33 -13.93 19.76
CA GLU A 249 5.30 -13.68 21.18
C GLU A 249 4.06 -14.27 21.89
N ARG A 250 2.91 -14.23 21.23
CA ARG A 250 1.65 -14.72 21.82
C ARG A 250 1.55 -16.24 21.81
N PHE A 251 2.09 -16.87 20.76
CA PHE A 251 1.94 -18.32 20.55
C PHE A 251 3.27 -19.09 20.61
N THR A 252 4.37 -18.40 20.91
CA THR A 252 5.71 -19.01 21.07
C THR A 252 6.14 -19.84 19.85
N ILE A 253 5.78 -19.36 18.64
CA ILE A 253 6.15 -20.00 17.37
C ILE A 253 7.42 -19.39 16.80
N SER A 254 8.10 -20.12 15.90
CA SER A 254 9.31 -19.61 15.24
C SER A 254 9.01 -18.43 14.31
N SER A 255 10.00 -17.54 14.12
CA SER A 255 9.88 -16.39 13.21
C SER A 255 9.50 -16.83 11.79
N SER A 256 10.12 -17.88 11.26
CA SER A 256 9.79 -18.45 9.95
C SER A 256 8.33 -18.89 9.86
N LEU A 257 7.81 -19.62 10.87
CA LEU A 257 6.43 -20.09 10.87
C LEU A 257 5.43 -18.93 10.97
N SER A 258 5.73 -17.89 11.76
CA SER A 258 4.88 -16.70 11.89
C SER A 258 4.69 -15.99 10.56
N VAL A 259 5.78 -15.87 9.78
CA VAL A 259 5.76 -15.25 8.45
C VAL A 259 4.98 -16.10 7.45
N ILE A 260 5.18 -17.42 7.43
CA ILE A 260 4.42 -18.36 6.58
C ILE A 260 2.91 -18.25 6.85
N ILE A 261 2.51 -18.26 8.12
CA ILE A 261 1.10 -18.13 8.50
C ILE A 261 0.54 -16.77 8.05
N SER A 262 1.33 -15.71 8.15
CA SER A 262 0.93 -14.35 7.72
C SER A 262 0.68 -14.24 6.21
N MET A 263 1.14 -15.18 5.39
CA MET A 263 0.88 -15.22 3.94
C MET A 263 -0.60 -15.34 3.57
N VAL A 264 -1.45 -15.82 4.49
CA VAL A 264 -2.91 -15.87 4.27
C VAL A 264 -3.52 -14.49 4.13
N ILE A 265 -2.95 -13.47 4.80
CA ILE A 265 -3.48 -12.11 4.86
C ILE A 265 -3.62 -11.45 3.49
N PRO A 266 -2.58 -11.35 2.64
CA PRO A 266 -2.71 -10.72 1.33
C PRO A 266 -3.71 -11.43 0.40
N ILE A 267 -3.90 -12.74 0.55
CA ILE A 267 -4.89 -13.50 -0.23
C ILE A 267 -6.31 -13.08 0.19
N VAL A 268 -6.57 -13.09 1.51
CA VAL A 268 -7.89 -12.72 2.04
C VAL A 268 -8.19 -11.23 1.81
N ASN A 269 -7.19 -10.36 1.81
CA ASN A 269 -7.36 -8.94 1.55
C ASN A 269 -7.97 -8.64 0.17
N LEU A 270 -7.79 -9.50 -0.83
CA LEU A 270 -8.47 -9.37 -2.12
C LEU A 270 -10.00 -9.41 -1.98
N SER A 271 -10.54 -10.19 -1.06
CA SER A 271 -11.97 -10.23 -0.79
C SER A 271 -12.52 -8.88 -0.33
N GLY A 272 -11.75 -8.14 0.46
CA GLY A 272 -12.11 -6.79 0.93
C GLY A 272 -12.35 -5.79 -0.20
N VAL A 273 -11.55 -5.86 -1.26
CA VAL A 273 -11.74 -5.03 -2.46
C VAL A 273 -13.07 -5.34 -3.14
N TYR A 274 -13.38 -6.63 -3.34
CA TYR A 274 -14.65 -7.05 -3.94
C TYR A 274 -15.85 -6.68 -3.06
N MET A 275 -15.75 -6.92 -1.75
CA MET A 275 -16.80 -6.59 -0.77
C MET A 275 -17.05 -5.07 -0.74
N ALA A 276 -16.02 -4.23 -0.84
CA ALA A 276 -16.15 -2.79 -0.93
C ALA A 276 -16.90 -2.36 -2.20
N GLY A 277 -16.52 -2.93 -3.34
CA GLY A 277 -17.18 -2.67 -4.61
C GLY A 277 -18.66 -3.09 -4.60
N TYR A 278 -18.95 -4.30 -4.12
CA TYR A 278 -20.31 -4.81 -4.00
C TYR A 278 -21.14 -4.01 -2.99
N GLY A 279 -20.63 -3.81 -1.77
CA GLY A 279 -21.32 -3.06 -0.72
C GLY A 279 -21.63 -1.62 -1.13
N ASN A 280 -20.70 -0.95 -1.83
CA ASN A 280 -20.90 0.42 -2.28
C ASN A 280 -21.85 0.53 -3.47
N ARG A 281 -21.87 -0.44 -4.39
CA ARG A 281 -22.73 -0.37 -5.60
C ARG A 281 -24.14 -0.88 -5.37
N THR A 282 -24.28 -1.95 -4.59
CA THR A 282 -25.56 -2.70 -4.46
C THR A 282 -26.25 -2.49 -3.13
N LEU A 283 -25.56 -2.69 -2.00
CA LEU A 283 -26.18 -2.74 -0.68
C LEU A 283 -26.44 -1.33 -0.11
N PHE A 284 -25.38 -0.55 0.07
CA PHE A 284 -25.47 0.71 0.81
C PHE A 284 -25.52 1.94 -0.08
N LYS A 285 -24.98 1.83 -1.30
CA LYS A 285 -24.89 2.94 -2.28
C LYS A 285 -24.29 4.22 -1.67
N ASN A 286 -23.33 4.06 -0.75
CA ASN A 286 -22.72 5.15 -0.01
C ASN A 286 -21.41 4.67 0.61
N GLU A 287 -20.29 5.36 0.30
CA GLU A 287 -18.95 5.00 0.72
C GLU A 287 -18.80 5.04 2.24
N THR A 288 -19.42 6.03 2.91
CA THR A 288 -19.32 6.18 4.37
C THR A 288 -20.15 5.13 5.10
N LYS A 289 -21.32 4.75 4.60
CA LYS A 289 -22.09 3.63 5.17
C LYS A 289 -21.33 2.33 5.06
N THR A 290 -20.78 2.02 3.89
CA THR A 290 -20.00 0.81 3.67
C THR A 290 -18.77 0.80 4.57
N GLY A 291 -18.07 1.94 4.69
CA GLY A 291 -16.92 2.11 5.60
C GLY A 291 -17.29 1.90 7.06
N ALA A 292 -18.44 2.45 7.51
CA ALA A 292 -18.93 2.26 8.88
C ALA A 292 -19.18 0.78 9.20
N VAL A 293 -19.78 0.02 8.28
CA VAL A 293 -19.98 -1.43 8.44
C VAL A 293 -18.65 -2.15 8.52
N PHE A 294 -17.67 -1.80 7.68
CA PHE A 294 -16.36 -2.45 7.67
C PHE A 294 -15.57 -2.19 8.97
N PHE A 295 -15.60 -0.95 9.48
CA PHE A 295 -15.05 -0.66 10.80
C PHE A 295 -15.81 -1.39 11.91
N GLY A 296 -17.13 -1.45 11.84
CA GLY A 296 -17.96 -2.18 12.82
C GLY A 296 -17.63 -3.67 12.89
N VAL A 297 -17.51 -4.34 11.74
CA VAL A 297 -17.06 -5.74 11.66
C VAL A 297 -15.66 -5.90 12.28
N SER A 298 -14.75 -4.96 11.98
CA SER A 298 -13.40 -4.99 12.55
C SER A 298 -13.40 -4.84 14.07
N VAL A 299 -14.24 -3.95 14.61
CA VAL A 299 -14.41 -3.79 16.07
C VAL A 299 -14.86 -5.09 16.73
N VAL A 300 -15.89 -5.74 16.18
CA VAL A 300 -16.39 -7.01 16.71
C VAL A 300 -15.30 -8.09 16.67
N CYS A 301 -14.58 -8.20 15.56
CA CYS A 301 -13.50 -9.15 15.41
C CYS A 301 -12.35 -8.91 16.41
N ILE A 302 -11.93 -7.65 16.61
CA ILE A 302 -10.88 -7.29 17.57
C ILE A 302 -11.36 -7.54 19.01
N ALA A 303 -12.62 -7.23 19.33
CA ALA A 303 -13.20 -7.52 20.64
C ALA A 303 -13.21 -9.03 20.95
N LEU A 304 -13.50 -9.88 19.95
CA LEU A 304 -13.38 -11.33 20.08
C LEU A 304 -11.92 -11.76 20.32
N MET A 305 -10.93 -11.10 19.71
CA MET A 305 -9.53 -11.40 19.92
C MET A 305 -9.10 -11.20 21.38
N MET A 306 -9.64 -10.17 22.05
CA MET A 306 -9.38 -9.90 23.47
C MET A 306 -9.85 -11.00 24.42
N THR A 307 -10.68 -11.95 23.96
CA THR A 307 -11.09 -13.13 24.79
C THR A 307 -10.04 -14.22 24.85
N GLY A 308 -8.88 -14.04 24.21
CA GLY A 308 -7.78 -15.03 24.25
C GLY A 308 -7.94 -16.16 23.23
N LEU A 309 -8.17 -15.81 21.98
CA LEU A 309 -8.32 -16.79 20.89
C LEU A 309 -7.07 -17.64 20.69
N SER A 310 -7.28 -18.86 20.17
CA SER A 310 -6.22 -19.71 19.65
C SER A 310 -5.53 -19.10 18.42
N LEU A 311 -4.37 -19.64 18.02
CA LEU A 311 -3.64 -19.17 16.83
C LEU A 311 -4.50 -19.13 15.55
N PRO A 312 -5.26 -20.18 15.18
CA PRO A 312 -6.15 -20.10 14.01
C PRO A 312 -7.24 -19.03 14.16
N GLY A 313 -7.82 -18.89 15.36
CA GLY A 313 -8.83 -17.87 15.64
C GLY A 313 -8.27 -16.46 15.48
N SER A 314 -7.08 -16.18 16.02
CA SER A 314 -6.39 -14.89 15.87
C SER A 314 -6.08 -14.60 14.40
N MET A 315 -5.65 -15.60 13.63
CA MET A 315 -5.39 -15.43 12.20
C MET A 315 -6.65 -15.12 11.38
N VAL A 316 -7.78 -15.73 11.71
CA VAL A 316 -9.07 -15.40 11.10
C VAL A 316 -9.42 -13.94 11.39
N VAL A 317 -9.26 -13.50 12.65
CA VAL A 317 -9.51 -12.10 13.04
C VAL A 317 -8.60 -11.14 12.26
N PHE A 318 -7.30 -11.39 12.23
CA PHE A 318 -6.36 -10.55 11.44
C PHE A 318 -6.72 -10.49 9.96
N ALA A 319 -7.03 -11.64 9.36
CA ALA A 319 -7.40 -11.71 7.95
C ALA A 319 -8.70 -10.93 7.67
N VAL A 320 -9.71 -11.04 8.53
CA VAL A 320 -10.97 -10.29 8.38
C VAL A 320 -10.72 -8.79 8.57
N VAL A 321 -10.06 -8.38 9.65
CA VAL A 321 -9.81 -6.95 9.94
C VAL A 321 -9.00 -6.30 8.82
N THR A 322 -7.90 -6.91 8.39
CA THR A 322 -7.07 -6.35 7.31
C THR A 322 -7.79 -6.34 5.96
N SER A 323 -8.66 -7.34 5.71
CA SER A 323 -9.53 -7.38 4.53
C SER A 323 -10.55 -6.24 4.56
N MET A 324 -11.24 -6.03 5.69
CA MET A 324 -12.18 -4.89 5.86
C MET A 324 -11.46 -3.56 5.66
N MET A 325 -10.25 -3.39 6.23
CA MET A 325 -9.45 -2.18 6.06
C MET A 325 -8.97 -2.01 4.61
N THR A 326 -8.67 -3.08 3.90
CA THR A 326 -8.38 -3.02 2.46
C THR A 326 -9.62 -2.59 1.66
N GLY A 327 -10.80 -3.00 2.09
CA GLY A 327 -12.05 -2.48 1.57
C GLY A 327 -12.24 -0.98 1.82
N VAL A 328 -11.96 -0.50 3.03
CA VAL A 328 -11.99 0.94 3.36
C VAL A 328 -11.00 1.73 2.50
N ASN A 329 -9.80 1.18 2.26
CA ASN A 329 -8.83 1.75 1.32
C ASN A 329 -9.42 1.93 -0.09
N THR A 330 -10.10 0.92 -0.59
CA THR A 330 -10.77 0.96 -1.89
C THR A 330 -11.84 2.05 -1.92
N LEU A 331 -12.66 2.17 -0.88
CA LEU A 331 -13.72 3.18 -0.79
C LEU A 331 -13.16 4.61 -0.76
N PHE A 332 -12.16 4.88 0.11
CA PHE A 332 -11.71 6.24 0.37
C PHE A 332 -10.54 6.67 -0.51
N VAL A 333 -9.59 5.78 -0.79
CA VAL A 333 -8.40 6.16 -1.57
C VAL A 333 -8.62 5.98 -3.08
N SER A 334 -9.47 5.03 -3.50
CA SER A 334 -9.71 4.77 -4.92
C SER A 334 -11.02 5.34 -5.45
N LEU A 335 -12.15 5.18 -4.73
CA LEU A 335 -13.47 5.59 -5.22
C LEU A 335 -13.81 7.04 -4.86
N LEU A 336 -13.53 7.50 -3.64
CA LEU A 336 -13.81 8.87 -3.21
C LEU A 336 -13.19 9.94 -4.12
N PRO A 337 -11.92 9.82 -4.59
CA PRO A 337 -11.34 10.80 -5.50
C PRO A 337 -12.10 10.98 -6.82
N MET A 338 -12.83 9.95 -7.27
CA MET A 338 -13.60 10.04 -8.52
C MET A 338 -14.69 11.11 -8.46
N HIS A 339 -15.21 11.43 -7.28
CA HIS A 339 -16.18 12.51 -7.10
C HIS A 339 -15.60 13.91 -7.38
N PHE A 340 -14.26 14.07 -7.34
CA PHE A 340 -13.57 15.31 -7.69
C PHE A 340 -13.19 15.40 -9.17
N ARG A 341 -13.67 14.47 -10.01
CA ARG A 341 -13.39 14.45 -11.46
C ARG A 341 -13.85 15.73 -12.14
N GLY A 342 -15.03 16.26 -11.76
CA GLY A 342 -15.57 17.50 -12.29
C GLY A 342 -14.70 18.75 -11.98
N GLU A 343 -13.93 18.71 -10.92
CA GLU A 343 -12.98 19.76 -10.54
C GLU A 343 -11.58 19.58 -11.13
N GLY A 344 -11.32 18.47 -11.83
CA GLY A 344 -9.98 18.13 -12.34
C GLY A 344 -8.96 17.78 -11.23
N LYS A 345 -9.40 17.42 -10.02
CA LYS A 345 -8.56 17.24 -8.83
C LYS A 345 -8.44 15.78 -8.36
N VAL A 346 -8.74 14.83 -9.22
CA VAL A 346 -8.70 13.39 -8.87
C VAL A 346 -7.32 12.98 -8.36
N SER A 347 -6.25 13.32 -9.08
CA SER A 347 -4.88 12.97 -8.69
C SER A 347 -4.47 13.62 -7.37
N THR A 348 -4.82 14.89 -7.17
CA THR A 348 -4.55 15.61 -5.91
C THR A 348 -5.28 14.96 -4.75
N ALA A 349 -6.57 14.63 -4.90
CA ALA A 349 -7.35 13.96 -3.86
C ALA A 349 -6.78 12.58 -3.52
N THR A 350 -6.43 11.78 -4.53
CA THR A 350 -5.78 10.46 -4.32
C THR A 350 -4.45 10.60 -3.59
N GLY A 351 -3.61 11.56 -3.97
CA GLY A 351 -2.31 11.81 -3.34
C GLY A 351 -2.46 12.22 -1.87
N VAL A 352 -3.39 13.12 -1.56
CA VAL A 352 -3.67 13.56 -0.18
C VAL A 352 -4.18 12.39 0.68
N LEU A 353 -5.13 11.59 0.16
CA LEU A 353 -5.68 10.45 0.88
C LEU A 353 -4.63 9.35 1.12
N ASN A 354 -3.77 9.09 0.14
CA ASN A 354 -2.64 8.18 0.32
C ASN A 354 -1.64 8.69 1.37
N ALA A 355 -1.28 9.98 1.33
CA ALA A 355 -0.40 10.57 2.32
C ALA A 355 -0.97 10.44 3.75
N ILE A 356 -2.27 10.72 3.92
CA ILE A 356 -2.97 10.57 5.21
C ILE A 356 -2.98 9.11 5.68
N THR A 357 -3.21 8.15 4.78
CA THR A 357 -3.13 6.72 5.09
C THR A 357 -1.74 6.38 5.65
N HIS A 358 -0.67 6.79 4.97
CA HIS A 358 0.69 6.45 5.41
C HIS A 358 1.13 7.21 6.66
N LEU A 359 0.60 8.40 6.93
CA LEU A 359 0.75 9.06 8.22
C LEU A 359 0.12 8.23 9.35
N GLY A 360 -1.06 7.66 9.11
CA GLY A 360 -1.68 6.70 10.03
C GLY A 360 -0.80 5.45 10.25
N SER A 361 -0.26 4.90 9.18
CA SER A 361 0.64 3.74 9.22
C SER A 361 1.92 4.03 10.01
N ALA A 362 2.53 5.20 9.81
CA ALA A 362 3.70 5.65 10.56
C ALA A 362 3.40 5.78 12.06
N THR A 363 2.28 6.44 12.39
CA THR A 363 1.81 6.58 13.78
C THR A 363 1.60 5.23 14.44
N ALA A 364 0.95 4.29 13.76
CA ALA A 364 0.69 2.94 14.26
C ALA A 364 1.98 2.16 14.54
N SER A 365 2.97 2.28 13.66
CA SER A 365 4.22 1.55 13.79
C SER A 365 4.94 1.89 15.11
N ILE A 366 4.97 3.16 15.50
CA ILE A 366 5.54 3.60 16.79
C ILE A 366 4.58 3.27 17.92
N LEU A 367 3.31 3.67 17.79
CA LEU A 367 2.32 3.56 18.86
C LEU A 367 2.18 2.13 19.36
N PHE A 368 2.08 1.16 18.44
CA PHE A 368 1.91 -0.25 18.81
C PHE A 368 3.18 -0.82 19.43
N GLY A 369 4.37 -0.37 19.05
CA GLY A 369 5.62 -0.69 19.72
C GLY A 369 5.60 -0.25 21.19
N VAL A 370 5.31 1.03 21.43
CA VAL A 370 5.21 1.61 22.79
C VAL A 370 4.13 0.92 23.63
N LEU A 371 2.95 0.69 23.05
CA LEU A 371 1.84 0.06 23.78
C LEU A 371 2.18 -1.38 24.15
N THR A 372 2.81 -2.12 23.26
CA THR A 372 3.17 -3.51 23.51
C THR A 372 4.27 -3.62 24.56
N GLU A 373 5.24 -2.72 24.58
CA GLU A 373 6.28 -2.69 25.62
C GLU A 373 5.72 -2.33 27.00
N LYS A 374 4.80 -1.35 27.06
CA LYS A 374 4.28 -0.85 28.35
C LYS A 374 3.11 -1.65 28.90
N PHE A 375 2.22 -2.11 28.04
CA PHE A 375 0.93 -2.71 28.43
C PHE A 375 0.73 -4.12 27.87
N GLY A 376 1.73 -4.67 27.16
CA GLY A 376 1.63 -5.96 26.51
C GLY A 376 0.64 -5.96 25.34
N TRP A 377 0.40 -7.14 24.78
CA TRP A 377 -0.51 -7.29 23.62
C TRP A 377 -1.96 -6.99 23.98
N GLY A 378 -2.43 -7.30 25.18
CA GLY A 378 -3.80 -6.99 25.60
C GLY A 378 -4.12 -5.48 25.58
N GLY A 379 -3.17 -4.64 26.03
CA GLY A 379 -3.30 -3.17 25.92
C GLY A 379 -3.30 -2.69 24.47
N THR A 380 -2.53 -3.35 23.62
CA THR A 380 -2.45 -3.03 22.18
C THR A 380 -3.74 -3.43 21.46
N GLU A 381 -4.30 -4.62 21.76
CA GLU A 381 -5.61 -5.07 21.23
C GLU A 381 -6.74 -4.12 21.64
N PHE A 382 -6.74 -3.63 22.87
CA PHE A 382 -7.69 -2.62 23.32
C PHE A 382 -7.56 -1.31 22.52
N ALA A 383 -6.35 -0.85 22.26
CA ALA A 383 -6.12 0.34 21.43
C ALA A 383 -6.59 0.12 19.98
N TRP A 384 -6.41 -1.07 19.40
CA TRP A 384 -6.96 -1.39 18.08
C TRP A 384 -8.49 -1.30 18.06
N CYS A 385 -9.15 -1.81 19.11
CA CYS A 385 -10.61 -1.72 19.26
C CYS A 385 -11.07 -0.26 19.31
N LEU A 386 -10.42 0.59 20.12
CA LEU A 386 -10.72 2.02 20.20
C LEU A 386 -10.53 2.73 18.87
N CYS A 387 -9.46 2.43 18.14
CA CYS A 387 -9.24 2.96 16.79
C CYS A 387 -10.37 2.53 15.85
N GLY A 388 -10.79 1.27 15.89
CA GLY A 388 -11.91 0.77 15.09
C GLY A 388 -13.22 1.50 15.38
N ILE A 389 -13.55 1.71 16.67
CA ILE A 389 -14.72 2.47 17.12
C ILE A 389 -14.66 3.92 16.62
N ALA A 390 -13.52 4.59 16.77
CA ALA A 390 -13.32 5.95 16.29
C ALA A 390 -13.50 6.04 14.77
N GLY A 391 -12.93 5.09 14.00
CA GLY A 391 -13.10 5.00 12.55
C GLY A 391 -14.55 4.80 12.13
N MET A 392 -15.29 3.95 12.84
CA MET A 392 -16.72 3.73 12.63
C MET A 392 -17.52 5.02 12.83
N PHE A 393 -17.29 5.75 13.93
CA PHE A 393 -17.96 7.04 14.18
C PHE A 393 -17.61 8.08 13.10
N CYS A 394 -16.36 8.19 12.69
CA CYS A 394 -15.93 9.07 11.61
C CYS A 394 -16.62 8.75 10.28
N CYS A 395 -17.04 7.51 10.07
CA CYS A 395 -17.84 7.12 8.91
C CYS A 395 -19.34 7.39 9.09
N ILE A 396 -19.90 7.24 10.30
CA ILE A 396 -21.33 7.44 10.58
C ILE A 396 -21.74 8.91 10.49
N ILE A 397 -20.92 9.81 11.07
CA ILE A 397 -21.24 11.24 11.15
C ILE A 397 -21.54 11.86 9.76
N PRO A 398 -20.75 11.64 8.71
CA PRO A 398 -20.98 12.26 7.41
C PRO A 398 -22.05 11.57 6.54
N ILE A 399 -22.66 10.43 6.94
CA ILE A 399 -23.56 9.62 6.10
C ILE A 399 -24.62 10.45 5.38
N LYS A 400 -25.36 11.28 6.13
CA LYS A 400 -26.44 12.08 5.56
C LYS A 400 -25.91 13.16 4.62
N ARG A 401 -24.88 13.91 5.08
CA ARG A 401 -24.29 15.02 4.32
C ARG A 401 -23.65 14.53 3.02
N TRP A 402 -22.90 13.44 3.09
CA TRP A 402 -22.28 12.83 1.93
C TRP A 402 -23.29 12.24 0.95
N GLY A 403 -24.36 11.60 1.44
CA GLY A 403 -25.43 11.04 0.62
C GLY A 403 -26.16 12.09 -0.22
N ILE A 404 -26.38 13.31 0.31
CA ILE A 404 -26.97 14.43 -0.42
C ILE A 404 -26.01 14.92 -1.52
N ASN A 405 -24.75 15.15 -1.20
CA ASN A 405 -23.75 15.59 -2.16
C ASN A 405 -23.54 14.60 -3.30
N ARG A 406 -23.52 13.30 -2.99
CA ARG A 406 -23.42 12.22 -3.98
C ARG A 406 -24.59 12.22 -4.98
N LYS A 407 -25.84 12.38 -4.52
CA LYS A 407 -27.01 12.46 -5.41
C LYS A 407 -26.87 13.63 -6.40
N ASN A 408 -26.44 14.80 -5.93
CA ASN A 408 -26.25 15.97 -6.78
C ASN A 408 -25.17 15.79 -7.85
N ILE A 409 -24.20 14.89 -7.64
CA ILE A 409 -23.16 14.56 -8.61
C ILE A 409 -23.67 13.56 -9.68
N TYR A 410 -24.54 12.61 -9.29
CA TYR A 410 -25.03 11.57 -10.21
C TYR A 410 -26.32 11.93 -10.95
N THR A 411 -27.04 12.98 -10.55
CA THR A 411 -28.22 13.46 -11.29
C THR A 411 -27.85 14.30 -12.53
N GLU A 412 -26.58 14.60 -12.73
CA GLU A 412 -26.09 15.31 -13.92
C GLU A 412 -25.45 14.38 -14.98
N TYR A 413 -25.58 13.03 -14.83
CA TYR A 413 -25.17 12.00 -15.80
C TYR A 413 -26.35 11.07 -16.13
#